data_777c1aa34837b6bfc67668156dfae4d8
#
_entry.id   777c1aa34837b6bfc67668156dfae4d8
#
_cell.length_a   1.000
_cell.length_b   1.000
_cell.length_c   1.000
_cell.angle_alpha   90.00
_cell.angle_beta   90.00
_cell.angle_gamma   90.00
#
_symmetry.space_group_name_H-M   'P 1'
#
loop_
_entity.id
_entity.type
_entity.pdbx_description
1 polymer ?
#
loop_
_entity_poly.entity_id
_entity_poly.type
_entity_poly.pdbx_seq_one_letter_code
_entity_poly.pdbx_strand_id
1 'polypeptide(L)'
;MAATDQTKPKFENQGGVADSNPNPIKRWLSSFFMRRQSSLDRRRKSRRSAEKDRQKKKAPHLIHYFHELDDGYSLMAVQLLEQLTAKYDVDLHCHVASRETSNNIPEPDLLNRLSRTDGQLIAPHFHLLFPDTKEPADPELLKQANIIALELAENKEFSELTGLTTAVISNNHSAIKAFQHQTYKIDPEASEKEIKKSNELRKQLGHYSGAMFYYAGEWYWGIDRLYHLEKRLMELGANKDQSDTLICPRPKIVMGPLKDSGNLKLRFFPSLRSPYTSIIFDKTLELAEKTGIELEISPVLPMVMRGVPATMQKGSYIMSDAAREAKELKIDWGKKVYDPIGEPVINCYALYPWAKRSGKGDALLREFLQCAFYEGINTNSTSGMKLVVERAGLDWLQAKSRLYLGEWEPLIEKNRLDMYDLGCWGVPSYELSDSEGETLVATWGQDRLWLISRAIQNYLKESKTSNE
;
A
#
# COMPACT_ATOMS: atom_id res chain seq x y z
N MET A 1 30.24 -17.41 23.36
CA MET A 1 29.89 -16.01 23.03
C MET A 1 29.89 -15.90 21.51
N ALA A 2 28.74 -16.02 20.88
CA ALA A 2 28.62 -15.80 19.46
C ALA A 2 28.63 -14.28 19.22
N ALA A 3 29.61 -13.81 18.46
CA ALA A 3 29.65 -12.43 18.01
C ALA A 3 28.38 -12.16 17.22
N THR A 4 27.52 -11.27 17.70
CA THR A 4 26.39 -10.75 16.96
C THR A 4 26.96 -10.02 15.77
N ASP A 5 26.73 -10.58 14.59
CA ASP A 5 27.08 -9.96 13.30
C ASP A 5 26.28 -8.67 13.14
N GLN A 6 26.91 -7.54 13.47
CA GLN A 6 26.32 -6.19 13.42
C GLN A 6 26.28 -5.63 11.99
N THR A 7 26.65 -6.43 10.97
CA THR A 7 26.81 -5.97 9.58
C THR A 7 25.59 -6.26 8.69
N LYS A 8 24.56 -6.97 9.18
CA LYS A 8 23.36 -7.21 8.37
C LYS A 8 22.42 -6.02 8.43
N PRO A 9 22.03 -5.44 7.28
CA PRO A 9 21.02 -4.41 7.24
C PRO A 9 19.76 -4.91 7.95
N LYS A 10 19.19 -4.08 8.80
CA LYS A 10 18.04 -4.40 9.61
C LYS A 10 16.85 -4.69 8.67
N PHE A 11 16.32 -5.91 8.70
CA PHE A 11 15.21 -6.43 7.89
C PHE A 11 15.46 -6.66 6.38
N GLU A 12 16.29 -5.88 5.71
CA GLU A 12 16.54 -5.93 4.27
C GLU A 12 17.08 -7.31 3.81
N ASN A 13 17.96 -7.93 4.59
CA ASN A 13 18.57 -9.23 4.28
C ASN A 13 18.06 -10.39 5.13
N GLN A 14 16.88 -10.27 5.73
CA GLN A 14 16.29 -11.37 6.48
C GLN A 14 15.55 -12.33 5.54
N GLY A 15 16.30 -13.25 4.94
CA GLY A 15 15.79 -14.45 4.31
C GLY A 15 15.49 -15.53 5.34
N GLY A 16 14.91 -16.62 4.88
CA GLY A 16 14.55 -17.78 5.70
C GLY A 16 13.22 -17.65 6.42
N VAL A 17 12.81 -18.72 7.07
CA VAL A 17 11.50 -18.86 7.73
C VAL A 17 11.67 -18.61 9.23
N ALA A 18 11.04 -17.56 9.75
CA ALA A 18 10.89 -17.36 11.17
C ALA A 18 9.84 -18.31 11.75
N ASP A 19 10.00 -18.75 12.98
CA ASP A 19 9.00 -19.57 13.70
C ASP A 19 7.75 -18.73 14.00
N SER A 20 6.83 -18.75 13.07
CA SER A 20 5.57 -17.98 13.12
C SER A 20 4.34 -18.87 12.98
N ASN A 21 4.44 -20.17 13.32
CA ASN A 21 3.31 -21.10 13.23
C ASN A 21 2.46 -21.07 14.52
N PRO A 22 1.37 -20.28 14.58
CA PRO A 22 0.55 -20.18 15.79
C PRO A 22 -0.23 -21.47 16.04
N ASN A 23 -0.44 -21.80 17.32
CA ASN A 23 -1.34 -22.87 17.70
C ASN A 23 -2.79 -22.60 17.23
N PRO A 24 -3.67 -23.63 17.20
CA PRO A 24 -5.03 -23.51 16.67
C PRO A 24 -5.86 -22.36 17.30
N ILE A 25 -5.70 -22.12 18.61
CA ILE A 25 -6.44 -21.07 19.34
C ILE A 25 -5.97 -19.67 18.87
N LYS A 26 -4.67 -19.45 18.82
CA LYS A 26 -4.10 -18.18 18.35
C LYS A 26 -4.50 -17.92 16.89
N ARG A 27 -4.49 -18.94 16.04
CA ARG A 27 -4.91 -18.85 14.63
C ARG A 27 -6.41 -18.54 14.50
N TRP A 28 -7.24 -19.14 15.35
CA TRP A 28 -8.66 -18.80 15.40
C TRP A 28 -8.89 -17.34 15.82
N LEU A 29 -8.16 -16.87 16.85
CA LEU A 29 -8.23 -15.49 17.32
C LEU A 29 -7.77 -14.49 16.22
N SER A 30 -6.67 -14.77 15.53
CA SER A 30 -6.20 -13.91 14.42
C SER A 30 -7.19 -13.92 13.26
N SER A 31 -7.75 -15.05 12.89
CA SER A 31 -8.80 -15.17 11.88
C SER A 31 -10.07 -14.38 12.27
N PHE A 32 -10.48 -14.48 13.55
CA PHE A 32 -11.60 -13.69 14.08
C PHE A 32 -11.31 -12.18 14.03
N PHE A 33 -10.11 -11.77 14.43
CA PHE A 33 -9.68 -10.38 14.35
C PHE A 33 -9.71 -9.87 12.90
N MET A 34 -9.16 -10.63 11.95
CA MET A 34 -9.17 -10.27 10.54
C MET A 34 -10.60 -10.08 10.01
N ARG A 35 -11.52 -11.03 10.26
CA ARG A 35 -12.95 -10.90 9.89
C ARG A 35 -13.63 -9.69 10.52
N ARG A 36 -13.30 -9.41 11.80
CA ARG A 36 -13.85 -8.25 12.52
C ARG A 36 -13.41 -6.93 11.88
N GLN A 37 -12.14 -6.82 11.46
CA GLN A 37 -11.60 -5.60 10.83
C GLN A 37 -12.09 -5.42 9.40
N SER A 38 -12.28 -6.50 8.64
CA SER A 38 -12.82 -6.46 7.28
C SER A 38 -14.34 -6.23 7.21
N SER A 39 -15.06 -6.27 8.33
CA SER A 39 -16.53 -6.20 8.35
C SER A 39 -17.07 -4.83 7.91
N LEU A 40 -17.67 -4.78 6.72
CA LEU A 40 -18.33 -3.59 6.19
C LEU A 40 -19.56 -3.18 7.02
N ASP A 41 -20.28 -4.14 7.62
CA ASP A 41 -21.43 -3.84 8.46
C ASP A 41 -21.03 -3.18 9.77
N ARG A 42 -19.91 -3.64 10.37
CA ARG A 42 -19.34 -2.97 11.53
C ARG A 42 -18.93 -1.53 11.19
N ARG A 43 -18.29 -1.33 10.04
CA ARG A 43 -17.94 0.00 9.55
C ARG A 43 -19.16 0.88 9.36
N ARG A 44 -20.21 0.38 8.71
CA ARG A 44 -21.47 1.14 8.53
C ARG A 44 -22.09 1.56 9.87
N LYS A 45 -22.09 0.65 10.86
CA LYS A 45 -22.57 0.95 12.22
C LYS A 45 -21.72 2.03 12.88
N SER A 46 -20.38 1.93 12.81
CA SER A 46 -19.47 2.94 13.37
C SER A 46 -19.67 4.31 12.71
N ARG A 47 -19.79 4.37 11.38
CA ARG A 47 -20.06 5.61 10.63
C ARG A 47 -21.37 6.26 11.07
N ARG A 48 -22.45 5.48 11.21
CA ARG A 48 -23.75 5.99 11.68
C ARG A 48 -23.68 6.54 13.09
N SER A 49 -22.96 5.85 13.99
CA SER A 49 -22.79 6.33 15.38
C SER A 49 -22.00 7.63 15.40
N ALA A 50 -20.89 7.71 14.69
CA ALA A 50 -20.06 8.92 14.63
C ALA A 50 -20.84 10.11 14.05
N GLU A 51 -21.63 9.89 12.99
CA GLU A 51 -22.45 10.95 12.41
C GLU A 51 -23.57 11.43 13.34
N LYS A 52 -24.24 10.50 14.03
CA LYS A 52 -25.25 10.85 15.05
C LYS A 52 -24.65 11.69 16.18
N ASP A 53 -23.44 11.33 16.64
CA ASP A 53 -22.73 12.06 17.69
C ASP A 53 -22.30 13.46 17.21
N ARG A 54 -21.83 13.58 15.96
CA ARG A 54 -21.51 14.87 15.33
C ARG A 54 -22.73 15.78 15.26
N GLN A 55 -23.85 15.29 14.74
CA GLN A 55 -25.09 16.05 14.61
C GLN A 55 -25.63 16.49 15.97
N LYS A 56 -25.61 15.61 16.98
CA LYS A 56 -26.01 15.93 18.36
C LYS A 56 -25.18 17.07 18.94
N LYS A 57 -23.87 17.10 18.67
CA LYS A 57 -22.92 18.11 19.11
C LYS A 57 -22.93 19.36 18.22
N LYS A 58 -23.64 19.35 17.10
CA LYS A 58 -23.56 20.38 16.05
C LYS A 58 -22.13 20.68 15.62
N ALA A 59 -21.28 19.63 15.62
CA ALA A 59 -19.86 19.75 15.29
C ALA A 59 -19.66 19.78 13.77
N PRO A 60 -18.61 20.48 13.28
CA PRO A 60 -18.24 20.44 11.85
C PRO A 60 -17.78 19.05 11.42
N HIS A 61 -17.62 18.84 10.12
CA HIS A 61 -16.92 17.67 9.57
C HIS A 61 -15.41 17.87 9.77
N LEU A 62 -14.88 17.47 10.95
CA LEU A 62 -13.49 17.65 11.32
C LEU A 62 -12.62 16.58 10.67
N ILE A 63 -11.68 17.03 9.83
CA ILE A 63 -10.65 16.19 9.20
C ILE A 63 -9.28 16.54 9.78
N HIS A 64 -8.55 15.54 10.28
CA HIS A 64 -7.13 15.69 10.61
C HIS A 64 -6.29 15.16 9.43
N TYR A 65 -5.39 15.98 8.92
CA TYR A 65 -4.40 15.58 7.92
C TYR A 65 -3.00 15.62 8.56
N PHE A 66 -2.24 14.54 8.42
CA PHE A 66 -0.88 14.42 8.96
C PHE A 66 0.14 14.49 7.83
N HIS A 67 0.90 15.57 7.84
CA HIS A 67 1.86 15.93 6.80
C HIS A 67 3.29 15.68 7.26
N GLU A 68 4.06 14.93 6.48
CA GLU A 68 5.51 14.76 6.67
C GLU A 68 6.23 15.44 5.51
N LEU A 69 7.10 16.41 5.79
CA LEU A 69 7.76 17.21 4.75
C LEU A 69 8.70 16.41 3.85
N ASP A 70 9.29 15.32 4.37
CA ASP A 70 10.19 14.44 3.63
C ASP A 70 9.49 13.15 3.15
N ASP A 71 8.23 13.27 2.74
CA ASP A 71 7.43 12.16 2.23
C ASP A 71 6.75 12.51 0.90
N GLY A 72 7.05 11.75 -0.16
CA GLY A 72 6.49 11.98 -1.48
C GLY A 72 4.97 11.88 -1.53
N TYR A 73 4.35 11.00 -0.76
CA TYR A 73 2.89 10.92 -0.69
C TYR A 73 2.26 12.14 0.00
N SER A 74 2.96 12.70 0.99
CA SER A 74 2.55 13.96 1.62
C SER A 74 2.62 15.14 0.64
N LEU A 75 3.66 15.20 -0.21
CA LEU A 75 3.75 16.23 -1.25
C LEU A 75 2.57 16.16 -2.24
N MET A 76 2.17 14.95 -2.64
CA MET A 76 1.01 14.82 -3.53
C MET A 76 -0.30 15.22 -2.83
N ALA A 77 -0.47 14.80 -1.57
CA ALA A 77 -1.71 15.05 -0.83
C ALA A 77 -1.90 16.54 -0.47
N VAL A 78 -0.83 17.26 -0.11
CA VAL A 78 -0.92 18.68 0.28
C VAL A 78 -1.41 19.57 -0.87
N GLN A 79 -1.08 19.24 -2.12
CA GLN A 79 -1.55 19.96 -3.31
C GLN A 79 -3.07 19.93 -3.49
N LEU A 80 -3.77 19.00 -2.84
CA LEU A 80 -5.22 18.84 -2.96
C LEU A 80 -6.01 19.44 -1.79
N LEU A 81 -5.34 19.95 -0.73
CA LEU A 81 -6.03 20.42 0.47
C LEU A 81 -6.91 21.64 0.24
N GLU A 82 -6.46 22.60 -0.59
CA GLU A 82 -7.27 23.77 -0.96
C GLU A 82 -8.52 23.35 -1.74
N GLN A 83 -8.37 22.45 -2.71
CA GLN A 83 -9.49 21.93 -3.48
C GLN A 83 -10.47 21.17 -2.57
N LEU A 84 -9.96 20.40 -1.62
CA LEU A 84 -10.78 19.64 -0.66
C LEU A 84 -11.61 20.57 0.20
N THR A 85 -11.01 21.63 0.77
CA THR A 85 -11.71 22.62 1.61
C THR A 85 -12.63 23.53 0.82
N ALA A 86 -12.30 23.81 -0.44
CA ALA A 86 -13.19 24.56 -1.33
C ALA A 86 -14.45 23.77 -1.70
N LYS A 87 -14.30 22.47 -2.00
CA LYS A 87 -15.40 21.60 -2.45
C LYS A 87 -16.30 21.11 -1.32
N TYR A 88 -15.73 20.80 -0.17
CA TYR A 88 -16.46 20.19 0.95
C TYR A 88 -16.57 21.13 2.14
N ASP A 89 -17.73 21.09 2.82
CA ASP A 89 -17.95 21.80 4.09
C ASP A 89 -17.28 21.02 5.24
N VAL A 90 -15.98 21.23 5.37
CA VAL A 90 -15.11 20.55 6.32
C VAL A 90 -14.24 21.53 7.08
N ASP A 91 -13.96 21.22 8.33
CA ASP A 91 -12.89 21.85 9.11
C ASP A 91 -11.65 20.95 9.02
N LEU A 92 -10.66 21.37 8.22
CA LEU A 92 -9.44 20.63 7.99
C LEU A 92 -8.31 21.19 8.86
N HIS A 93 -7.74 20.31 9.68
CA HIS A 93 -6.57 20.60 10.51
C HIS A 93 -5.37 19.84 9.95
N CYS A 94 -4.38 20.59 9.48
CA CYS A 94 -3.11 20.05 9.01
C CYS A 94 -2.13 19.97 10.19
N HIS A 95 -1.62 18.79 10.47
CA HIS A 95 -0.66 18.50 11.52
C HIS A 95 0.69 18.15 10.90
N VAL A 96 1.69 18.99 11.08
CA VAL A 96 3.08 18.66 10.70
C VAL A 96 3.58 17.58 11.64
N ALA A 97 4.00 16.47 11.09
CA ALA A 97 4.46 15.29 11.82
C ALA A 97 5.84 14.84 11.31
N SER A 98 6.58 14.15 12.15
CA SER A 98 7.82 13.50 11.74
C SER A 98 7.60 12.03 11.44
N ARG A 99 8.51 11.45 10.64
CA ARG A 99 8.53 10.02 10.35
C ARG A 99 8.62 9.20 11.63
N GLU A 100 7.79 8.17 11.73
CA GLU A 100 7.87 7.22 12.83
C GLU A 100 9.02 6.21 12.61
N THR A 101 9.77 5.93 13.67
CA THR A 101 10.88 4.95 13.69
C THR A 101 10.50 3.72 14.51
N SER A 102 9.33 3.14 14.24
CA SER A 102 8.81 1.99 14.99
C SER A 102 8.68 0.75 14.10
N ASN A 103 8.28 -0.36 14.73
CA ASN A 103 7.96 -1.61 14.02
C ASN A 103 6.77 -1.50 13.04
N ASN A 104 6.09 -0.36 12.98
CA ASN A 104 5.07 -0.10 11.96
C ASN A 104 5.69 0.20 10.59
N ILE A 105 6.88 0.83 10.59
CA ILE A 105 7.64 1.15 9.38
C ILE A 105 9.00 0.45 9.48
N PRO A 106 9.07 -0.84 9.15
CA PRO A 106 10.30 -1.63 9.31
C PRO A 106 11.41 -1.24 8.33
N GLU A 107 11.05 -0.69 7.17
CA GLU A 107 11.96 -0.28 6.09
C GLU A 107 11.75 1.21 5.77
N PRO A 108 12.11 2.13 6.69
CA PRO A 108 11.79 3.55 6.55
C PRO A 108 12.49 4.22 5.37
N ASP A 109 13.73 3.82 5.07
CA ASP A 109 14.50 4.40 3.97
C ASP A 109 14.01 3.91 2.61
N LEU A 110 13.67 2.61 2.49
CA LEU A 110 13.05 2.08 1.28
C LEU A 110 11.68 2.71 1.02
N LEU A 111 10.87 2.89 2.06
CA LEU A 111 9.58 3.57 1.93
C LEU A 111 9.76 5.02 1.48
N ASN A 112 10.76 5.73 2.01
CA ASN A 112 11.03 7.10 1.61
C ASN A 112 11.42 7.21 0.13
N ARG A 113 12.36 6.38 -0.33
CA ARG A 113 12.77 6.34 -1.75
C ARG A 113 11.60 5.93 -2.64
N LEU A 114 10.85 4.91 -2.24
CA LEU A 114 9.68 4.43 -2.98
C LEU A 114 8.60 5.51 -3.09
N SER A 115 8.34 6.29 -2.03
CA SER A 115 7.35 7.36 -2.09
C SER A 115 7.71 8.45 -3.12
N ARG A 116 9.00 8.65 -3.38
CA ARG A 116 9.50 9.57 -4.41
C ARG A 116 9.36 9.00 -5.80
N THR A 117 9.88 7.79 -6.03
CA THR A 117 9.81 7.15 -7.36
C THR A 117 8.37 6.89 -7.77
N ASP A 118 7.54 6.42 -6.88
CA ASP A 118 6.11 6.22 -7.12
C ASP A 118 5.38 7.56 -7.34
N GLY A 119 5.72 8.59 -6.56
CA GLY A 119 5.21 9.96 -6.74
C GLY A 119 5.50 10.54 -8.13
N GLN A 120 6.73 10.39 -8.61
CA GLN A 120 7.11 10.79 -9.97
C GLN A 120 6.29 10.09 -11.05
N LEU A 121 6.04 8.78 -10.86
CA LEU A 121 5.28 7.98 -11.83
C LEU A 121 3.79 8.34 -11.85
N ILE A 122 3.19 8.62 -10.69
CA ILE A 122 1.73 8.77 -10.60
C ILE A 122 1.25 10.23 -10.61
N ALA A 123 2.03 11.19 -10.11
CA ALA A 123 1.62 12.58 -10.01
C ALA A 123 1.11 13.17 -11.34
N PRO A 124 1.72 12.93 -12.53
CA PRO A 124 1.21 13.43 -13.81
C PRO A 124 -0.20 12.94 -14.13
N HIS A 125 -0.60 11.75 -13.68
CA HIS A 125 -1.94 11.20 -13.91
C HIS A 125 -3.03 11.88 -13.08
N PHE A 126 -2.63 12.58 -12.03
CA PHE A 126 -3.50 13.38 -11.16
C PHE A 126 -3.33 14.88 -11.37
N HIS A 127 -2.56 15.29 -12.40
CA HIS A 127 -2.23 16.70 -12.68
C HIS A 127 -1.51 17.40 -11.50
N LEU A 128 -0.72 16.63 -10.76
CA LEU A 128 0.09 17.12 -9.65
C LEU A 128 1.54 17.31 -10.07
N LEU A 129 2.21 18.24 -9.40
CA LEU A 129 3.63 18.49 -9.59
C LEU A 129 4.44 17.55 -8.67
N PHE A 130 5.54 17.02 -9.21
CA PHE A 130 6.50 16.24 -8.42
C PHE A 130 7.92 16.49 -8.97
N PRO A 131 8.89 16.87 -8.11
CA PRO A 131 10.25 17.12 -8.55
C PRO A 131 10.99 15.83 -8.89
N ASP A 132 11.94 15.92 -9.81
CA ASP A 132 12.80 14.79 -10.16
C ASP A 132 13.91 14.61 -9.10
N THR A 133 13.63 13.81 -8.07
CA THR A 133 14.57 13.47 -7.00
C THR A 133 14.28 12.11 -6.41
N LYS A 134 15.35 11.39 -6.07
CA LYS A 134 15.28 10.07 -5.40
C LYS A 134 15.87 10.09 -4.00
N GLU A 135 16.68 11.10 -3.70
CA GLU A 135 17.41 11.17 -2.44
C GLU A 135 16.55 11.76 -1.32
N PRO A 136 16.69 11.26 -0.07
CA PRO A 136 16.06 11.84 1.11
C PRO A 136 16.48 13.31 1.31
N ALA A 137 15.64 14.06 2.03
CA ALA A 137 15.97 15.44 2.36
C ALA A 137 17.14 15.52 3.33
N ASP A 138 17.96 16.57 3.18
CA ASP A 138 18.99 16.94 4.14
C ASP A 138 18.36 17.15 5.52
N PRO A 139 18.85 16.48 6.60
CA PRO A 139 18.26 16.59 7.93
C PRO A 139 18.24 18.01 8.51
N GLU A 140 19.27 18.83 8.25
CA GLU A 140 19.31 20.22 8.72
C GLU A 140 18.33 21.10 7.97
N LEU A 141 18.18 20.86 6.67
CA LEU A 141 17.16 21.49 5.83
C LEU A 141 15.75 21.17 6.33
N LEU A 142 15.50 19.88 6.60
CA LEU A 142 14.22 19.40 7.13
C LEU A 142 13.88 20.04 8.49
N LYS A 143 14.88 20.18 9.37
CA LYS A 143 14.70 20.82 10.68
C LYS A 143 14.28 22.29 10.53
N GLN A 144 14.92 23.02 9.64
CA GLN A 144 14.57 24.43 9.35
C GLN A 144 13.17 24.55 8.73
N ALA A 145 12.87 23.67 7.76
CA ALA A 145 11.57 23.68 7.08
C ALA A 145 10.40 23.33 8.01
N ASN A 146 10.61 22.48 9.00
CA ASN A 146 9.57 22.11 9.97
C ASN A 146 9.05 23.31 10.76
N ILE A 147 9.88 24.29 11.09
CA ILE A 147 9.48 25.52 11.81
C ILE A 147 8.48 26.31 10.94
N ILE A 148 8.83 26.47 9.66
CA ILE A 148 8.03 27.20 8.69
C ILE A 148 6.71 26.47 8.42
N ALA A 149 6.78 25.15 8.24
CA ALA A 149 5.64 24.31 7.92
C ALA A 149 4.55 24.34 9.00
N LEU A 150 4.93 24.44 10.28
CA LEU A 150 3.97 24.53 11.39
C LEU A 150 3.11 25.78 11.28
N GLU A 151 3.69 26.94 10.99
CA GLU A 151 2.95 28.19 10.84
C GLU A 151 2.07 28.18 9.59
N LEU A 152 2.60 27.70 8.45
CA LEU A 152 1.83 27.57 7.22
C LEU A 152 0.63 26.63 7.40
N ALA A 153 0.83 25.53 8.11
CA ALA A 153 -0.25 24.57 8.40
C ALA A 153 -1.31 25.15 9.33
N GLU A 154 -0.92 25.89 10.38
CA GLU A 154 -1.84 26.58 11.31
C GLU A 154 -2.67 27.63 10.58
N ASN A 155 -2.04 28.44 9.74
CA ASN A 155 -2.69 29.47 8.94
C ASN A 155 -3.50 28.93 7.76
N LYS A 156 -3.43 27.61 7.47
CA LYS A 156 -4.05 26.96 6.31
C LYS A 156 -3.52 27.50 4.97
N GLU A 157 -2.26 27.92 4.93
CA GLU A 157 -1.55 28.40 3.72
C GLU A 157 -1.00 27.19 2.93
N PHE A 158 -1.92 26.38 2.39
CA PHE A 158 -1.58 25.08 1.78
C PHE A 158 -0.78 25.21 0.47
N SER A 159 -0.97 26.29 -0.29
CA SER A 159 -0.17 26.59 -1.48
C SER A 159 1.31 26.80 -1.11
N GLU A 160 1.56 27.62 -0.09
CA GLU A 160 2.90 27.89 0.42
C GLU A 160 3.52 26.63 1.06
N LEU A 161 2.72 25.85 1.81
CA LEU A 161 3.15 24.57 2.37
C LEU A 161 3.53 23.57 1.26
N THR A 162 2.82 23.58 0.13
CA THR A 162 3.17 22.80 -1.07
C THR A 162 4.52 23.23 -1.62
N GLY A 163 4.75 24.54 -1.77
CA GLY A 163 6.04 25.10 -2.22
C GLY A 163 7.19 24.71 -1.32
N LEU A 164 7.00 24.85 0.00
CA LEU A 164 7.99 24.45 1.01
C LEU A 164 8.30 22.95 0.94
N THR A 165 7.27 22.11 0.88
CA THR A 165 7.42 20.64 0.78
C THR A 165 8.16 20.25 -0.49
N THR A 166 7.85 20.90 -1.62
CA THR A 166 8.58 20.70 -2.88
C THR A 166 10.05 21.08 -2.75
N ALA A 167 10.36 22.20 -2.08
CA ALA A 167 11.73 22.63 -1.83
C ALA A 167 12.50 21.63 -0.95
N VAL A 168 11.85 21.06 0.08
CA VAL A 168 12.44 20.02 0.95
C VAL A 168 12.71 18.75 0.14
N ILE A 169 11.72 18.25 -0.59
CA ILE A 169 11.81 17.01 -1.38
C ILE A 169 12.93 17.12 -2.43
N SER A 170 13.13 18.30 -3.02
CA SER A 170 14.17 18.57 -4.03
C SER A 170 15.52 19.02 -3.45
N ASN A 171 15.67 19.04 -2.13
CA ASN A 171 16.87 19.54 -1.43
C ASN A 171 17.27 20.98 -1.90
N ASN A 172 16.28 21.83 -2.18
CA ASN A 172 16.51 23.19 -2.67
C ASN A 172 16.71 24.19 -1.50
N HIS A 173 17.97 24.30 -1.04
CA HIS A 173 18.36 25.21 0.05
C HIS A 173 18.01 26.67 -0.23
N SER A 174 18.13 27.14 -1.49
CA SER A 174 17.84 28.53 -1.84
C SER A 174 16.35 28.85 -1.74
N ALA A 175 15.49 27.93 -2.17
CA ALA A 175 14.05 28.09 -2.05
C ALA A 175 13.61 28.13 -0.57
N ILE A 176 14.18 27.28 0.30
CA ILE A 176 13.85 27.29 1.74
C ILE A 176 14.34 28.58 2.41
N LYS A 177 15.53 29.08 2.04
CA LYS A 177 15.99 30.40 2.53
C LYS A 177 15.07 31.54 2.13
N ALA A 178 14.41 31.48 0.97
CA ALA A 178 13.43 32.49 0.58
C ALA A 178 12.21 32.52 1.52
N PHE A 179 11.75 31.38 2.02
CA PHE A 179 10.72 31.34 3.08
C PHE A 179 11.22 31.93 4.39
N GLN A 180 12.49 31.79 4.76
CA GLN A 180 13.05 32.30 6.00
C GLN A 180 13.08 33.84 6.10
N HIS A 181 12.97 34.57 5.00
CA HIS A 181 12.84 36.03 5.00
C HIS A 181 11.47 36.52 5.52
N GLN A 182 10.49 35.63 5.62
CA GLN A 182 9.25 35.90 6.34
C GLN A 182 9.49 35.75 7.85
N THR A 183 8.88 36.57 8.67
CA THR A 183 9.07 36.53 10.14
C THR A 183 8.18 35.44 10.73
N TYR A 184 8.74 34.27 11.00
CA TYR A 184 8.03 33.18 11.69
C TYR A 184 8.13 33.33 13.19
N LYS A 185 7.04 33.06 13.92
CA LYS A 185 6.92 33.26 15.37
C LYS A 185 7.32 32.06 16.20
N ILE A 186 7.45 30.89 15.56
CA ILE A 186 7.72 29.63 16.25
C ILE A 186 9.24 29.43 16.36
N ASP A 187 9.73 29.30 17.59
CA ASP A 187 11.14 28.98 17.84
C ASP A 187 11.43 27.46 17.67
N PRO A 188 12.71 27.03 17.54
CA PRO A 188 13.06 25.63 17.33
C PRO A 188 12.57 24.68 18.43
N GLU A 189 12.61 25.09 19.69
CA GLU A 189 12.16 24.27 20.84
C GLU A 189 10.64 24.08 20.84
N ALA A 190 9.89 25.16 20.57
CA ALA A 190 8.45 25.12 20.39
C ALA A 190 8.06 24.26 19.19
N SER A 191 8.83 24.32 18.08
CA SER A 191 8.62 23.50 16.89
C SER A 191 8.70 22.00 17.20
N GLU A 192 9.73 21.55 17.88
CA GLU A 192 9.88 20.13 18.25
C GLU A 192 8.71 19.67 19.15
N LYS A 193 8.26 20.52 20.05
CA LYS A 193 7.12 20.23 20.94
C LYS A 193 5.81 20.08 20.16
N GLU A 194 5.55 20.95 19.19
CA GLU A 194 4.32 20.88 18.37
C GLU A 194 4.33 19.65 17.45
N ILE A 195 5.45 19.31 16.83
CA ILE A 195 5.60 18.08 16.04
C ILE A 195 5.38 16.84 16.92
N LYS A 196 5.92 16.86 18.15
CA LYS A 196 5.69 15.78 19.11
C LYS A 196 4.20 15.63 19.44
N LYS A 197 3.47 16.72 19.67
CA LYS A 197 2.02 16.69 19.88
C LYS A 197 1.27 16.10 18.68
N SER A 198 1.66 16.49 17.45
CA SER A 198 1.09 15.94 16.22
C SER A 198 1.32 14.43 16.11
N ASN A 199 2.51 13.95 16.43
CA ASN A 199 2.84 12.53 16.46
C ASN A 199 2.04 11.77 17.54
N GLU A 200 1.90 12.36 18.73
CA GLU A 200 1.10 11.79 19.81
C GLU A 200 -0.39 11.71 19.42
N LEU A 201 -0.94 12.76 18.81
CA LEU A 201 -2.32 12.76 18.30
C LEU A 201 -2.50 11.67 17.24
N ARG A 202 -1.62 11.58 16.24
CA ARG A 202 -1.65 10.53 15.22
C ARG A 202 -1.65 9.13 15.84
N LYS A 203 -0.79 8.90 16.82
CA LYS A 203 -0.70 7.64 17.57
C LYS A 203 -1.97 7.34 18.38
N GLN A 204 -2.52 8.33 19.08
CA GLN A 204 -3.78 8.21 19.84
C GLN A 204 -4.97 7.89 18.94
N LEU A 205 -5.02 8.48 17.74
CA LEU A 205 -6.03 8.19 16.72
C LEU A 205 -5.81 6.84 16.02
N GLY A 206 -4.65 6.20 16.24
CA GLY A 206 -4.39 4.82 15.82
C GLY A 206 -3.67 4.70 14.48
N HIS A 207 -2.76 5.63 14.12
CA HIS A 207 -1.91 5.52 12.90
C HIS A 207 -0.45 5.96 13.15
N TYR A 208 0.39 5.78 12.11
CA TYR A 208 1.84 5.91 12.20
C TYR A 208 2.50 6.56 10.97
N SER A 209 1.80 6.67 9.82
CA SER A 209 2.38 7.22 8.56
C SER A 209 2.04 8.69 8.36
N GLY A 210 2.83 9.36 7.50
CA GLY A 210 2.47 10.62 6.87
C GLY A 210 1.42 10.44 5.76
N ALA A 211 1.07 11.54 5.10
CA ALA A 211 0.04 11.59 4.05
C ALA A 211 -1.33 11.03 4.47
N MET A 212 -1.66 11.06 5.75
CA MET A 212 -2.85 10.40 6.29
C MET A 212 -3.96 11.37 6.61
N PHE A 213 -5.14 11.10 6.07
CA PHE A 213 -6.38 11.78 6.48
C PHE A 213 -7.12 10.91 7.48
N TYR A 214 -7.54 11.52 8.59
CA TYR A 214 -8.41 10.88 9.58
C TYR A 214 -9.75 11.61 9.62
N TYR A 215 -10.83 10.86 9.47
CA TYR A 215 -12.17 11.38 9.60
C TYR A 215 -13.06 10.41 10.37
N ALA A 216 -13.54 10.84 11.53
CA ALA A 216 -14.56 10.15 12.32
C ALA A 216 -14.35 8.62 12.43
N GLY A 217 -13.17 8.21 12.92
CA GLY A 217 -12.81 6.82 13.19
C GLY A 217 -12.24 6.05 12.03
N GLU A 218 -11.99 6.68 10.87
CA GLU A 218 -11.37 6.01 9.71
C GLU A 218 -10.19 6.80 9.18
N TRP A 219 -9.21 6.05 8.65
CA TRP A 219 -8.00 6.55 8.03
C TRP A 219 -8.02 6.38 6.50
N TYR A 220 -7.45 7.33 5.78
CA TYR A 220 -7.36 7.35 4.32
C TYR A 220 -5.95 7.78 3.92
N TRP A 221 -5.21 6.90 3.24
CA TRP A 221 -3.80 7.12 2.92
C TRP A 221 -3.63 7.83 1.58
N GLY A 222 -3.07 9.04 1.63
CA GLY A 222 -2.67 9.82 0.46
C GLY A 222 -3.81 10.04 -0.53
N ILE A 223 -3.41 10.35 -1.74
CA ILE A 223 -4.34 10.52 -2.86
C ILE A 223 -5.04 9.23 -3.26
N ASP A 224 -4.41 8.08 -3.01
CA ASP A 224 -4.94 6.76 -3.36
C ASP A 224 -6.20 6.36 -2.60
N ARG A 225 -6.46 6.99 -1.46
CA ARG A 225 -7.66 6.73 -0.64
C ARG A 225 -8.54 7.95 -0.46
N LEU A 226 -8.15 9.10 -1.05
CA LEU A 226 -8.90 10.34 -0.94
C LEU A 226 -10.32 10.18 -1.49
N TYR A 227 -10.50 9.46 -2.61
CA TYR A 227 -11.82 9.21 -3.19
C TYR A 227 -12.81 8.50 -2.23
N HIS A 228 -12.30 7.69 -1.29
CA HIS A 228 -13.16 7.08 -0.26
C HIS A 228 -13.63 8.10 0.78
N LEU A 229 -12.77 9.05 1.15
CA LEU A 229 -13.13 10.18 2.02
C LEU A 229 -14.15 11.08 1.32
N GLU A 230 -13.89 11.45 0.08
CA GLU A 230 -14.79 12.26 -0.75
C GLU A 230 -16.18 11.64 -0.88
N LYS A 231 -16.26 10.35 -1.29
CA LYS A 231 -17.53 9.62 -1.36
C LYS A 231 -18.28 9.63 -0.02
N ARG A 232 -17.57 9.47 1.11
CA ARG A 232 -18.18 9.53 2.43
C ARG A 232 -18.71 10.91 2.76
N LEU A 233 -17.99 11.99 2.42
CA LEU A 233 -18.44 13.38 2.61
C LEU A 233 -19.67 13.69 1.75
N MET A 234 -19.70 13.21 0.50
CA MET A 234 -20.84 13.35 -0.39
C MET A 234 -22.07 12.58 0.14
N GLU A 235 -21.88 11.33 0.63
CA GLU A 235 -22.96 10.56 1.29
C GLU A 235 -23.57 11.29 2.51
N LEU A 236 -22.80 12.19 3.14
CA LEU A 236 -23.21 12.99 4.29
C LEU A 236 -23.73 14.38 3.90
N GLY A 237 -23.77 14.69 2.60
CA GLY A 237 -24.23 16.00 2.11
C GLY A 237 -23.28 17.16 2.39
N ALA A 238 -21.97 16.85 2.57
CA ALA A 238 -20.97 17.87 2.87
C ALA A 238 -20.38 18.55 1.63
N ASN A 239 -20.73 18.11 0.39
CA ASN A 239 -20.28 18.77 -0.83
C ASN A 239 -21.07 20.06 -1.09
N LYS A 240 -20.35 21.18 -1.28
CA LYS A 240 -20.93 22.52 -1.43
C LYS A 240 -21.58 22.74 -2.81
N ASP A 241 -21.03 22.11 -3.85
CA ASP A 241 -21.44 22.27 -5.24
C ASP A 241 -22.48 21.23 -5.72
N GLN A 242 -22.85 20.29 -4.88
CA GLN A 242 -23.72 19.15 -5.20
C GLN A 242 -23.27 18.29 -6.39
N SER A 243 -22.04 18.47 -6.85
CA SER A 243 -21.44 17.71 -7.94
C SER A 243 -20.97 16.35 -7.46
N ASP A 244 -21.18 15.31 -8.25
CA ASP A 244 -20.68 13.95 -8.00
C ASP A 244 -19.24 13.74 -8.49
N THR A 245 -18.59 14.78 -9.02
CA THR A 245 -17.21 14.72 -9.50
C THR A 245 -16.26 14.66 -8.30
N LEU A 246 -15.33 13.71 -8.31
CA LEU A 246 -14.29 13.59 -7.30
C LEU A 246 -13.07 14.44 -7.68
N ILE A 247 -12.40 15.01 -6.69
CA ILE A 247 -11.11 15.69 -6.86
C ILE A 247 -10.04 14.67 -7.29
N CYS A 248 -10.04 13.52 -6.62
CA CYS A 248 -9.05 12.47 -6.85
C CYS A 248 -9.73 11.11 -7.10
N PRO A 249 -10.30 10.90 -8.30
CA PRO A 249 -11.00 9.65 -8.61
C PRO A 249 -10.02 8.46 -8.70
N ARG A 250 -10.47 7.28 -8.29
CA ARG A 250 -9.69 6.06 -8.46
C ARG A 250 -9.43 5.79 -9.94
N PRO A 251 -8.16 5.67 -10.38
CA PRO A 251 -7.86 5.39 -11.79
C PRO A 251 -8.38 4.01 -12.23
N LYS A 252 -8.82 3.92 -13.49
CA LYS A 252 -9.31 2.67 -14.06
C LYS A 252 -8.16 1.82 -14.59
N ILE A 253 -8.26 0.51 -14.39
CA ILE A 253 -7.40 -0.48 -15.04
C ILE A 253 -7.85 -0.60 -16.50
N VAL A 254 -6.95 -0.32 -17.45
CA VAL A 254 -7.23 -0.34 -18.89
C VAL A 254 -6.75 -1.66 -19.46
N MET A 255 -7.67 -2.52 -19.88
CA MET A 255 -7.36 -3.88 -20.35
C MET A 255 -7.38 -4.05 -21.90
N GLY A 256 -7.18 -2.96 -22.61
CA GLY A 256 -7.18 -2.94 -24.09
C GLY A 256 -7.33 -1.50 -24.62
N PRO A 257 -7.51 -1.31 -25.95
CA PRO A 257 -7.76 -2.32 -26.98
C PRO A 257 -6.53 -3.03 -27.54
N LEU A 258 -5.30 -2.51 -27.26
CA LEU A 258 -4.09 -3.06 -27.85
C LEU A 258 -3.69 -4.37 -27.15
N LYS A 259 -3.19 -5.33 -27.97
CA LYS A 259 -2.68 -6.62 -27.48
C LYS A 259 -1.21 -6.73 -27.83
N ASP A 260 -0.46 -7.29 -26.91
CA ASP A 260 0.94 -7.62 -27.09
C ASP A 260 1.10 -8.89 -27.94
N SER A 261 2.24 -9.00 -28.60
CA SER A 261 2.66 -10.15 -29.42
C SER A 261 3.99 -10.76 -28.98
N GLY A 262 4.33 -10.60 -27.69
CA GLY A 262 5.55 -11.16 -27.10
C GLY A 262 6.66 -10.13 -26.85
N ASN A 263 6.30 -8.84 -26.78
CA ASN A 263 7.26 -7.75 -26.54
C ASN A 263 7.34 -7.32 -25.08
N LEU A 264 6.35 -7.73 -24.27
CA LEU A 264 6.21 -7.28 -22.88
C LEU A 264 6.08 -8.46 -21.93
N LYS A 265 6.71 -8.31 -20.77
CA LYS A 265 6.61 -9.24 -19.66
C LYS A 265 6.19 -8.51 -18.39
N LEU A 266 5.14 -9.01 -17.76
CA LEU A 266 4.72 -8.57 -16.43
C LEU A 266 5.17 -9.58 -15.38
N ARG A 267 6.04 -9.15 -14.47
CA ARG A 267 6.41 -9.91 -13.29
C ARG A 267 5.59 -9.43 -12.10
N PHE A 268 4.90 -10.36 -11.45
CA PHE A 268 4.03 -10.10 -10.30
C PHE A 268 4.57 -10.77 -9.05
N PHE A 269 4.70 -10.00 -7.96
CA PHE A 269 5.22 -10.46 -6.66
C PHE A 269 4.10 -10.54 -5.62
N PRO A 270 3.34 -11.64 -5.57
CA PRO A 270 2.28 -11.85 -4.57
C PRO A 270 2.83 -12.45 -3.28
N SER A 271 2.05 -12.35 -2.19
CA SER A 271 2.28 -13.10 -0.96
C SER A 271 0.99 -13.69 -0.42
N LEU A 272 1.04 -14.95 0.00
CA LEU A 272 -0.14 -15.75 0.37
C LEU A 272 -0.81 -15.31 1.69
N ARG A 273 -0.25 -14.36 2.43
CA ARG A 273 -0.88 -13.77 3.61
C ARG A 273 -1.22 -12.28 3.42
N SER A 274 -1.04 -11.75 2.23
CA SER A 274 -1.34 -10.34 1.96
C SER A 274 -2.82 -10.14 1.56
N PRO A 275 -3.60 -9.36 2.34
CA PRO A 275 -4.95 -8.96 1.97
C PRO A 275 -4.99 -8.23 0.63
N TYR A 276 -4.02 -7.35 0.37
CA TYR A 276 -3.93 -6.62 -0.90
C TYR A 276 -3.61 -7.53 -2.08
N THR A 277 -2.73 -8.53 -1.90
CA THR A 277 -2.51 -9.58 -2.92
C THR A 277 -3.82 -10.29 -3.24
N SER A 278 -4.56 -10.70 -2.22
CA SER A 278 -5.77 -11.51 -2.42
C SER A 278 -6.86 -10.78 -3.22
N ILE A 279 -6.99 -9.46 -3.07
CA ILE A 279 -8.01 -8.69 -3.80
C ILE A 279 -7.62 -8.30 -5.23
N ILE A 280 -6.33 -8.36 -5.56
CA ILE A 280 -5.86 -7.93 -6.89
C ILE A 280 -5.39 -9.10 -7.77
N PHE A 281 -5.22 -10.30 -7.21
CA PHE A 281 -4.65 -11.45 -7.89
C PHE A 281 -5.39 -11.77 -9.19
N ASP A 282 -6.70 -11.98 -9.12
CA ASP A 282 -7.53 -12.30 -10.30
C ASP A 282 -7.53 -11.16 -11.34
N LYS A 283 -7.45 -9.90 -10.88
CA LYS A 283 -7.37 -8.75 -11.80
C LYS A 283 -6.02 -8.68 -12.52
N THR A 284 -4.95 -9.15 -11.88
CA THR A 284 -3.62 -9.25 -12.52
C THR A 284 -3.63 -10.34 -13.60
N LEU A 285 -4.23 -11.50 -13.31
CA LEU A 285 -4.40 -12.57 -14.32
C LEU A 285 -5.27 -12.08 -15.50
N GLU A 286 -6.39 -11.41 -15.20
CA GLU A 286 -7.30 -10.84 -16.21
C GLU A 286 -6.59 -9.81 -17.11
N LEU A 287 -5.74 -8.95 -16.53
CA LEU A 287 -4.95 -7.98 -17.29
C LEU A 287 -4.02 -8.69 -18.28
N ALA A 288 -3.25 -9.67 -17.82
CA ALA A 288 -2.32 -10.40 -18.66
C ALA A 288 -3.05 -11.15 -19.80
N GLU A 289 -4.15 -11.84 -19.50
CA GLU A 289 -4.97 -12.55 -20.49
C GLU A 289 -5.52 -11.59 -21.56
N LYS A 290 -6.09 -10.46 -21.13
CA LYS A 290 -6.72 -9.50 -22.06
C LYS A 290 -5.73 -8.74 -22.92
N THR A 291 -4.57 -8.43 -22.36
CA THR A 291 -3.51 -7.69 -23.07
C THR A 291 -2.54 -8.60 -23.83
N GLY A 292 -2.55 -9.91 -23.56
CA GLY A 292 -1.68 -10.89 -24.21
C GLY A 292 -0.21 -10.84 -23.78
N ILE A 293 0.11 -10.07 -22.73
CA ILE A 293 1.49 -10.01 -22.20
C ILE A 293 1.89 -11.30 -21.50
N GLU A 294 3.17 -11.64 -21.51
CA GLU A 294 3.70 -12.72 -20.67
C GLU A 294 3.54 -12.36 -19.20
N LEU A 295 2.96 -13.26 -18.41
CA LEU A 295 2.86 -13.10 -16.96
C LEU A 295 3.79 -14.09 -16.24
N GLU A 296 4.71 -13.56 -15.44
CA GLU A 296 5.50 -14.34 -14.49
C GLU A 296 5.07 -14.06 -13.06
N ILE A 297 4.59 -15.08 -12.35
CA ILE A 297 4.30 -14.98 -10.92
C ILE A 297 5.53 -15.38 -10.11
N SER A 298 6.01 -14.46 -9.27
CA SER A 298 7.19 -14.58 -8.43
C SER A 298 6.80 -14.41 -6.96
N PRO A 299 6.19 -15.42 -6.30
CA PRO A 299 5.67 -15.30 -4.95
C PRO A 299 6.79 -15.04 -3.93
N VAL A 300 6.43 -14.28 -2.87
CA VAL A 300 7.34 -13.85 -1.81
C VAL A 300 6.80 -14.27 -0.44
N LEU A 301 7.69 -14.72 0.45
CA LEU A 301 7.32 -15.12 1.81
C LEU A 301 6.70 -13.92 2.57
N PRO A 302 5.59 -14.12 3.33
CA PRO A 302 5.01 -13.06 4.15
C PRO A 302 6.03 -12.42 5.09
N MET A 303 6.02 -11.09 5.20
CA MET A 303 6.97 -10.31 6.01
C MET A 303 7.14 -10.85 7.42
N VAL A 304 6.04 -11.16 8.11
CA VAL A 304 6.07 -11.69 9.48
C VAL A 304 6.74 -13.06 9.57
N MET A 305 6.74 -13.84 8.50
CA MET A 305 7.43 -15.12 8.41
C MET A 305 8.92 -14.98 8.08
N ARG A 306 9.37 -13.77 7.77
CA ARG A 306 10.79 -13.39 7.60
C ARG A 306 11.34 -12.66 8.84
N GLY A 307 10.58 -12.59 9.94
CA GLY A 307 10.96 -11.83 11.14
C GLY A 307 10.70 -10.32 11.06
N VAL A 308 10.13 -9.83 9.96
CA VAL A 308 9.76 -8.41 9.81
C VAL A 308 8.46 -8.16 10.58
N PRO A 309 8.43 -7.25 11.57
CA PRO A 309 7.27 -7.07 12.43
C PRO A 309 6.06 -6.50 11.67
N ALA A 310 4.87 -6.96 12.07
CA ALA A 310 3.60 -6.35 11.70
C ALA A 310 2.77 -6.17 12.98
N THR A 311 2.61 -4.92 13.41
CA THR A 311 1.85 -4.59 14.62
C THR A 311 0.36 -4.83 14.42
N MET A 312 -0.40 -4.96 15.50
CA MET A 312 -1.87 -5.04 15.43
C MET A 312 -2.48 -3.79 14.79
N GLN A 313 -1.90 -2.62 15.02
CA GLN A 313 -2.31 -1.35 14.44
C GLN A 313 -2.21 -1.40 12.90
N LYS A 314 -1.05 -1.79 12.38
CA LYS A 314 -0.79 -1.98 10.94
C LYS A 314 -1.74 -3.02 10.34
N GLY A 315 -1.87 -4.17 10.99
CA GLY A 315 -2.78 -5.25 10.55
C GLY A 315 -4.25 -4.82 10.52
N SER A 316 -4.69 -4.03 11.51
CA SER A 316 -6.05 -3.48 11.56
C SER A 316 -6.34 -2.54 10.40
N TYR A 317 -5.41 -1.60 10.13
CA TYR A 317 -5.52 -0.70 8.98
C TYR A 317 -5.59 -1.47 7.66
N ILE A 318 -4.63 -2.38 7.41
CA ILE A 318 -4.54 -3.17 6.17
C ILE A 318 -5.84 -3.95 5.91
N MET A 319 -6.37 -4.67 6.91
CA MET A 319 -7.61 -5.44 6.76
C MET A 319 -8.82 -4.55 6.48
N SER A 320 -8.91 -3.43 7.18
CA SER A 320 -9.99 -2.47 7.01
C SER A 320 -9.93 -1.79 5.63
N ASP A 321 -8.73 -1.42 5.18
CA ASP A 321 -8.51 -0.77 3.90
C ASP A 321 -8.73 -1.74 2.73
N ALA A 322 -8.17 -2.95 2.80
CA ALA A 322 -8.39 -3.99 1.79
C ALA A 322 -9.90 -4.30 1.59
N ALA A 323 -10.69 -4.29 2.67
CA ALA A 323 -12.14 -4.48 2.57
C ALA A 323 -12.84 -3.31 1.85
N ARG A 324 -12.34 -2.06 1.97
CA ARG A 324 -12.86 -0.92 1.19
C ARG A 324 -12.51 -1.07 -0.29
N GLU A 325 -11.26 -1.38 -0.58
CA GLU A 325 -10.76 -1.58 -1.94
C GLU A 325 -11.47 -2.75 -2.63
N ALA A 326 -11.66 -3.86 -1.93
CA ALA A 326 -12.42 -5.01 -2.45
C ALA A 326 -13.85 -4.61 -2.85
N LYS A 327 -14.52 -3.78 -2.04
CA LYS A 327 -15.86 -3.25 -2.36
C LYS A 327 -15.85 -2.42 -3.65
N GLU A 328 -14.84 -1.56 -3.84
CA GLU A 328 -14.71 -0.76 -5.07
C GLU A 328 -14.41 -1.63 -6.29
N LEU A 329 -13.64 -2.70 -6.11
CA LEU A 329 -13.38 -3.71 -7.14
C LEU A 329 -14.59 -4.64 -7.38
N LYS A 330 -15.69 -4.48 -6.62
CA LYS A 330 -16.89 -5.32 -6.65
C LYS A 330 -16.62 -6.79 -6.30
N ILE A 331 -15.69 -7.01 -5.37
CA ILE A 331 -15.27 -8.33 -4.90
C ILE A 331 -15.93 -8.62 -3.55
N ASP A 332 -16.55 -9.79 -3.39
CA ASP A 332 -17.10 -10.27 -2.12
C ASP A 332 -15.99 -10.90 -1.26
N TRP A 333 -15.26 -10.06 -0.53
CA TRP A 333 -14.05 -10.39 0.18
C TRP A 333 -14.17 -10.14 1.69
N GLY A 334 -13.42 -10.92 2.48
CA GLY A 334 -13.16 -10.64 3.89
C GLY A 334 -14.26 -11.03 4.87
N LYS A 335 -15.41 -11.54 4.42
CA LYS A 335 -16.50 -12.04 5.29
C LYS A 335 -16.11 -13.32 5.99
N LYS A 336 -15.38 -14.18 5.31
CA LYS A 336 -14.91 -15.47 5.77
C LYS A 336 -13.41 -15.54 5.57
N VAL A 337 -12.63 -15.28 6.62
CA VAL A 337 -11.16 -15.30 6.54
C VAL A 337 -10.62 -16.35 7.49
N TYR A 338 -9.70 -17.16 7.00
CA TYR A 338 -8.80 -18.00 7.75
C TYR A 338 -7.39 -17.46 7.63
N ASP A 339 -6.71 -17.18 8.75
CA ASP A 339 -5.32 -16.65 8.73
C ASP A 339 -4.34 -17.78 8.33
N PRO A 340 -3.73 -17.70 7.12
CA PRO A 340 -2.90 -18.77 6.60
C PRO A 340 -1.45 -18.71 7.08
N ILE A 341 -1.11 -17.90 8.09
CA ILE A 341 0.27 -17.72 8.57
C ILE A 341 0.92 -19.05 8.97
N GLY A 342 2.20 -19.21 8.67
CA GLY A 342 3.03 -20.36 9.06
C GLY A 342 2.85 -21.55 8.10
N GLU A 343 2.62 -22.72 8.65
CA GLU A 343 2.59 -23.99 7.94
C GLU A 343 1.72 -24.04 6.67
N PRO A 344 0.50 -23.44 6.62
CA PRO A 344 -0.28 -23.44 5.38
C PRO A 344 0.43 -22.75 4.22
N VAL A 345 1.08 -21.60 4.48
CA VAL A 345 1.87 -20.89 3.46
C VAL A 345 3.07 -21.72 3.04
N ILE A 346 3.80 -22.32 3.99
CA ILE A 346 4.95 -23.17 3.72
C ILE A 346 4.54 -24.34 2.84
N ASN A 347 3.48 -25.05 3.17
CA ASN A 347 2.97 -26.19 2.41
C ASN A 347 2.55 -25.79 0.98
N CYS A 348 1.89 -24.65 0.81
CA CYS A 348 1.54 -24.18 -0.52
C CYS A 348 2.80 -23.83 -1.34
N TYR A 349 3.79 -23.18 -0.73
CA TYR A 349 5.05 -22.88 -1.42
C TYR A 349 5.88 -24.13 -1.70
N ALA A 350 5.87 -25.16 -0.84
CA ALA A 350 6.51 -26.44 -1.12
C ALA A 350 5.95 -27.11 -2.40
N LEU A 351 4.66 -26.91 -2.67
CA LEU A 351 4.02 -27.42 -3.89
C LEU A 351 4.25 -26.53 -5.12
N TYR A 352 4.58 -25.25 -4.92
CA TYR A 352 4.61 -24.28 -6.01
C TYR A 352 5.61 -24.59 -7.13
N PRO A 353 6.88 -25.00 -6.89
CA PRO A 353 7.80 -25.34 -7.96
C PRO A 353 7.29 -26.48 -8.86
N TRP A 354 6.69 -27.51 -8.26
CA TRP A 354 6.07 -28.61 -8.99
C TRP A 354 4.82 -28.16 -9.75
N ALA A 355 3.94 -27.40 -9.13
CA ALA A 355 2.75 -26.85 -9.77
C ALA A 355 3.12 -25.94 -10.95
N LYS A 356 4.17 -25.09 -10.80
CA LYS A 356 4.69 -24.22 -11.88
C LYS A 356 5.17 -25.05 -13.07
N ARG A 357 5.96 -26.11 -12.84
CA ARG A 357 6.40 -27.05 -13.91
C ARG A 357 5.24 -27.76 -14.61
N SER A 358 4.13 -27.95 -13.92
CA SER A 358 2.90 -28.55 -14.46
C SER A 358 1.95 -27.53 -15.11
N GLY A 359 2.34 -26.25 -15.25
CA GLY A 359 1.51 -25.19 -15.78
C GLY A 359 0.31 -24.81 -14.88
N LYS A 360 0.38 -25.12 -13.57
CA LYS A 360 -0.67 -24.93 -12.58
C LYS A 360 -0.25 -24.07 -11.39
N GLY A 361 0.90 -23.40 -11.46
CA GLY A 361 1.41 -22.56 -10.38
C GLY A 361 0.46 -21.44 -10.01
N ASP A 362 -0.06 -20.72 -11.00
CA ASP A 362 -0.98 -19.59 -10.82
C ASP A 362 -2.30 -20.06 -10.21
N ALA A 363 -2.84 -21.17 -10.71
CA ALA A 363 -4.05 -21.79 -10.20
C ALA A 363 -3.89 -22.22 -8.72
N LEU A 364 -2.74 -22.79 -8.35
CA LEU A 364 -2.46 -23.19 -6.96
C LEU A 364 -2.48 -21.99 -6.00
N LEU A 365 -1.78 -20.91 -6.34
CA LEU A 365 -1.73 -19.71 -5.52
C LEU A 365 -3.10 -19.02 -5.45
N ARG A 366 -3.81 -18.96 -6.57
CA ARG A 366 -5.16 -18.41 -6.66
C ARG A 366 -6.13 -19.15 -5.74
N GLU A 367 -6.21 -20.47 -5.85
CA GLU A 367 -7.13 -21.29 -5.06
C GLU A 367 -6.79 -21.26 -3.57
N PHE A 368 -5.50 -21.14 -3.21
CA PHE A 368 -5.10 -20.93 -1.84
C PHE A 368 -5.64 -19.61 -1.27
N LEU A 369 -5.51 -18.50 -2.02
CA LEU A 369 -6.03 -17.19 -1.62
C LEU A 369 -7.56 -17.19 -1.55
N GLN A 370 -8.25 -17.85 -2.49
CA GLN A 370 -9.71 -18.02 -2.47
C GLN A 370 -10.16 -18.78 -1.22
N CYS A 371 -9.57 -19.91 -0.94
CA CYS A 371 -9.86 -20.71 0.26
C CYS A 371 -9.64 -19.90 1.55
N ALA A 372 -8.50 -19.19 1.66
CA ALA A 372 -8.15 -18.49 2.89
C ALA A 372 -8.95 -17.19 3.11
N PHE A 373 -9.11 -16.34 2.09
CA PHE A 373 -9.63 -14.98 2.26
C PHE A 373 -11.08 -14.76 1.83
N TYR A 374 -11.65 -15.69 1.06
CA TYR A 374 -13.02 -15.59 0.57
C TYR A 374 -13.94 -16.62 1.21
N GLU A 375 -13.45 -17.85 1.39
CA GLU A 375 -14.26 -18.95 1.90
C GLU A 375 -13.98 -19.28 3.37
N GLY A 376 -12.83 -18.83 3.93
CA GLY A 376 -12.42 -19.09 5.29
C GLY A 376 -12.11 -20.57 5.58
N ILE A 377 -11.66 -21.27 4.54
CA ILE A 377 -11.27 -22.68 4.62
C ILE A 377 -9.98 -22.80 5.44
N ASN A 378 -9.96 -23.80 6.34
CA ASN A 378 -8.77 -24.13 7.11
C ASN A 378 -7.71 -24.78 6.22
N THR A 379 -6.88 -23.95 5.56
CA THR A 379 -5.78 -24.39 4.70
C THR A 379 -4.64 -25.06 5.45
N ASN A 380 -4.67 -25.08 6.79
CA ASN A 380 -3.74 -25.84 7.65
C ASN A 380 -4.18 -27.31 7.83
N SER A 381 -5.41 -27.65 7.48
CA SER A 381 -5.87 -29.02 7.55
C SER A 381 -5.55 -29.79 6.26
N THR A 382 -5.37 -31.09 6.38
CA THR A 382 -5.19 -31.97 5.19
C THR A 382 -6.34 -31.82 4.19
N SER A 383 -7.59 -31.72 4.68
CA SER A 383 -8.76 -31.54 3.81
C SER A 383 -8.79 -30.18 3.13
N GLY A 384 -8.37 -29.12 3.83
CA GLY A 384 -8.32 -27.77 3.23
C GLY A 384 -7.21 -27.65 2.18
N MET A 385 -6.01 -28.16 2.45
CA MET A 385 -4.92 -28.16 1.46
C MET A 385 -5.25 -29.08 0.27
N LYS A 386 -5.87 -30.25 0.53
CA LYS A 386 -6.38 -31.12 -0.55
C LYS A 386 -7.34 -30.38 -1.45
N LEU A 387 -8.28 -29.64 -0.88
CA LEU A 387 -9.24 -28.84 -1.67
C LEU A 387 -8.54 -27.80 -2.55
N VAL A 388 -7.54 -27.08 -2.02
CA VAL A 388 -6.72 -26.13 -2.79
C VAL A 388 -6.05 -26.81 -3.99
N VAL A 389 -5.42 -27.97 -3.76
CA VAL A 389 -4.69 -28.74 -4.78
C VAL A 389 -5.63 -29.23 -5.88
N GLU A 390 -6.76 -29.85 -5.49
CA GLU A 390 -7.72 -30.42 -6.44
C GLU A 390 -8.42 -29.32 -7.27
N ARG A 391 -8.74 -28.18 -6.67
CA ARG A 391 -9.29 -27.01 -7.40
C ARG A 391 -8.29 -26.40 -8.37
N ALA A 392 -7.01 -26.44 -8.04
CA ALA A 392 -5.95 -26.03 -8.96
C ALA A 392 -5.73 -27.01 -10.14
N GLY A 393 -6.47 -28.11 -10.19
CA GLY A 393 -6.34 -29.14 -11.20
C GLY A 393 -5.10 -30.01 -11.05
N LEU A 394 -4.65 -30.20 -9.81
CA LEU A 394 -3.48 -31.00 -9.44
C LEU A 394 -3.91 -32.27 -8.71
N ASP A 395 -3.11 -33.37 -8.82
CA ASP A 395 -3.36 -34.62 -8.14
C ASP A 395 -2.91 -34.54 -6.67
N TRP A 396 -3.84 -34.83 -5.74
CA TRP A 396 -3.56 -34.77 -4.31
C TRP A 396 -2.55 -35.82 -3.83
N LEU A 397 -2.56 -37.03 -4.41
CA LEU A 397 -1.62 -38.08 -3.98
C LEU A 397 -0.19 -37.69 -4.31
N GLN A 398 0.01 -37.10 -5.49
CA GLN A 398 1.32 -36.57 -5.89
C GLN A 398 1.71 -35.34 -5.07
N ALA A 399 0.78 -34.42 -4.76
CA ALA A 399 1.02 -33.26 -3.94
C ALA A 399 1.46 -33.64 -2.53
N LYS A 400 0.77 -34.60 -1.89
CA LYS A 400 1.01 -35.02 -0.50
C LYS A 400 2.46 -35.44 -0.25
N SER A 401 3.11 -36.10 -1.21
CA SER A 401 4.51 -36.51 -1.09
C SER A 401 5.52 -35.36 -1.21
N ARG A 402 5.08 -34.16 -1.60
CA ARG A 402 5.91 -32.97 -1.85
C ARG A 402 5.76 -31.90 -0.77
N LEU A 403 4.81 -32.02 0.14
CA LEU A 403 4.51 -30.99 1.15
C LEU A 403 5.69 -30.59 2.03
N TYR A 404 6.68 -31.45 2.18
CA TYR A 404 7.82 -31.22 3.08
C TYR A 404 9.15 -31.12 2.34
N LEU A 405 9.13 -30.93 1.01
CA LEU A 405 10.35 -30.74 0.22
C LEU A 405 10.80 -29.27 0.29
N GLY A 406 12.08 -29.03 0.59
CA GLY A 406 12.66 -27.70 0.77
C GLY A 406 13.04 -26.96 -0.53
N GLU A 407 12.67 -27.47 -1.72
CA GLU A 407 13.03 -26.88 -3.01
C GLU A 407 12.48 -25.47 -3.24
N TRP A 408 11.47 -25.07 -2.50
CA TRP A 408 10.80 -23.80 -2.66
C TRP A 408 11.57 -22.61 -2.05
N GLU A 409 12.34 -22.83 -0.98
CA GLU A 409 13.00 -21.76 -0.21
C GLU A 409 13.95 -20.92 -1.09
N PRO A 410 14.89 -21.52 -1.86
CA PRO A 410 15.76 -20.73 -2.72
C PRO A 410 15.01 -19.93 -3.79
N LEU A 411 13.92 -20.47 -4.33
CA LEU A 411 13.10 -19.80 -5.32
C LEU A 411 12.39 -18.55 -4.71
N ILE A 412 11.75 -18.72 -3.56
CA ILE A 412 11.03 -17.65 -2.89
C ILE A 412 11.98 -16.56 -2.38
N GLU A 413 13.17 -16.94 -1.91
CA GLU A 413 14.20 -15.99 -1.50
C GLU A 413 14.77 -15.22 -2.71
N LYS A 414 15.04 -15.88 -3.82
CA LYS A 414 15.42 -15.20 -5.06
C LYS A 414 14.37 -14.17 -5.48
N ASN A 415 13.10 -14.54 -5.49
CA ASN A 415 12.00 -13.62 -5.82
C ASN A 415 11.97 -12.40 -4.89
N ARG A 416 12.26 -12.59 -3.60
CA ARG A 416 12.36 -11.49 -2.65
C ARG A 416 13.50 -10.53 -2.98
N LEU A 417 14.69 -11.07 -3.26
CA LEU A 417 15.87 -10.27 -3.62
C LEU A 417 15.60 -9.48 -4.90
N ASP A 418 15.09 -10.14 -5.93
CA ASP A 418 14.74 -9.48 -7.19
C ASP A 418 13.73 -8.33 -6.97
N MET A 419 12.73 -8.52 -6.09
CA MET A 419 11.77 -7.46 -5.73
C MET A 419 12.45 -6.26 -5.03
N TYR A 420 13.43 -6.53 -4.14
CA TYR A 420 14.19 -5.48 -3.45
C TYR A 420 15.10 -4.72 -4.40
N ASP A 421 15.72 -5.39 -5.36
CA ASP A 421 16.57 -4.77 -6.39
C ASP A 421 15.77 -3.77 -7.25
N LEU A 422 14.46 -3.97 -7.40
CA LEU A 422 13.54 -3.03 -8.03
C LEU A 422 13.13 -1.85 -7.13
N GLY A 423 13.67 -1.76 -5.91
CA GLY A 423 13.27 -0.76 -4.91
C GLY A 423 11.92 -1.04 -4.24
N CYS A 424 11.30 -2.18 -4.51
CA CYS A 424 10.05 -2.61 -3.91
C CYS A 424 10.30 -3.56 -2.75
N TRP A 425 9.64 -3.37 -1.61
CA TRP A 425 9.84 -4.21 -0.41
C TRP A 425 8.54 -4.81 0.14
N GLY A 426 7.41 -4.30 -0.28
CA GLY A 426 6.07 -4.75 0.09
C GLY A 426 5.39 -5.56 -1.00
N VAL A 427 4.23 -6.13 -0.70
CA VAL A 427 3.44 -6.95 -1.63
C VAL A 427 1.97 -6.52 -1.65
N PRO A 428 1.32 -6.57 -2.81
CA PRO A 428 1.83 -6.96 -4.12
C PRO A 428 2.79 -5.92 -4.72
N SER A 429 3.75 -6.37 -5.52
CA SER A 429 4.60 -5.52 -6.36
C SER A 429 4.58 -6.01 -7.79
N TYR A 430 4.97 -5.15 -8.72
CA TYR A 430 4.94 -5.39 -10.16
C TYR A 430 6.20 -4.86 -10.82
N GLU A 431 6.65 -5.57 -11.83
CA GLU A 431 7.65 -5.12 -12.79
C GLU A 431 7.11 -5.36 -14.20
N LEU A 432 7.06 -4.32 -15.01
CA LEU A 432 6.82 -4.43 -16.46
C LEU A 432 8.16 -4.23 -17.16
N SER A 433 8.58 -5.20 -17.96
CA SER A 433 9.78 -5.13 -18.77
C SER A 433 9.47 -5.38 -20.26
N ASP A 434 10.37 -4.91 -21.11
CA ASP A 434 10.33 -5.21 -22.55
C ASP A 434 10.97 -6.56 -22.90
N SER A 435 11.05 -6.86 -24.21
CA SER A 435 11.65 -8.11 -24.72
C SER A 435 13.17 -8.21 -24.53
N GLU A 436 13.86 -7.09 -24.26
CA GLU A 436 15.29 -7.05 -23.98
C GLU A 436 15.56 -7.24 -22.48
N GLY A 437 14.50 -7.21 -21.65
CA GLY A 437 14.56 -7.34 -20.19
C GLY A 437 14.76 -5.99 -19.48
N GLU A 438 14.67 -4.87 -20.19
CA GLU A 438 14.74 -3.54 -19.58
C GLU A 438 13.46 -3.23 -18.80
N THR A 439 13.61 -2.81 -17.56
CA THR A 439 12.48 -2.45 -16.69
C THR A 439 11.85 -1.13 -17.14
N LEU A 440 10.64 -1.18 -17.65
CA LEU A 440 9.85 -0.01 -18.03
C LEU A 440 9.15 0.64 -16.82
N VAL A 441 8.60 -0.16 -15.93
CA VAL A 441 7.91 0.29 -14.71
C VAL A 441 8.08 -0.76 -13.61
N ALA A 442 8.54 -0.32 -12.43
CA ALA A 442 8.48 -1.10 -11.20
C ALA A 442 7.65 -0.34 -10.16
N THR A 443 6.74 -1.02 -9.46
CA THR A 443 5.83 -0.35 -8.53
C THR A 443 5.27 -1.28 -7.46
N TRP A 444 4.83 -0.69 -6.34
CA TRP A 444 4.27 -1.39 -5.19
C TRP A 444 2.82 -0.95 -4.92
N GLY A 445 1.96 -1.93 -4.66
CA GLY A 445 0.59 -1.70 -4.23
C GLY A 445 -0.45 -2.30 -5.17
N GLN A 446 -1.55 -2.80 -4.60
CA GLN A 446 -2.69 -3.30 -5.37
C GLN A 446 -3.32 -2.20 -6.23
N ASP A 447 -3.15 -0.98 -5.81
CA ASP A 447 -3.64 0.24 -6.42
C ASP A 447 -2.69 0.82 -7.49
N ARG A 448 -1.70 0.06 -7.92
CA ARG A 448 -0.79 0.41 -9.05
C ARG A 448 -1.03 -0.44 -10.31
N LEU A 449 -1.94 -1.41 -10.27
CA LEU A 449 -2.25 -2.21 -11.47
C LEU A 449 -2.80 -1.34 -12.62
N TRP A 450 -3.45 -0.20 -12.32
CA TRP A 450 -3.88 0.75 -13.34
C TRP A 450 -2.68 1.42 -14.05
N LEU A 451 -1.61 1.71 -13.30
CA LEU A 451 -0.38 2.30 -13.87
C LEU A 451 0.29 1.31 -14.82
N ILE A 452 0.45 0.06 -14.39
CA ILE A 452 0.95 -1.03 -15.24
C ILE A 452 0.09 -1.17 -16.50
N SER A 453 -1.24 -1.18 -16.37
CA SER A 453 -2.13 -1.34 -17.51
C SER A 453 -2.01 -0.19 -18.53
N ARG A 454 -1.80 1.05 -18.07
CA ARG A 454 -1.54 2.19 -18.95
C ARG A 454 -0.16 2.12 -19.59
N ALA A 455 0.87 1.75 -18.85
CA ALA A 455 2.22 1.56 -19.38
C ALA A 455 2.23 0.54 -20.53
N ILE A 456 1.52 -0.58 -20.37
CA ILE A 456 1.33 -1.58 -21.44
C ILE A 456 0.72 -0.94 -22.69
N GLN A 457 -0.41 -0.23 -22.54
CA GLN A 457 -1.11 0.36 -23.69
C GLN A 457 -0.30 1.48 -24.37
N ASN A 458 0.46 2.28 -23.60
CA ASN A 458 1.33 3.32 -24.14
C ASN A 458 2.48 2.72 -24.94
N TYR A 459 3.19 1.73 -24.39
CA TYR A 459 4.28 1.04 -25.09
C TYR A 459 3.79 0.44 -26.42
N LEU A 460 2.66 -0.27 -26.39
CA LEU A 460 2.10 -0.89 -27.60
C LEU A 460 1.64 0.12 -28.65
N LYS A 461 1.25 1.33 -28.22
CA LYS A 461 0.91 2.42 -29.13
C LYS A 461 2.16 3.00 -29.81
N GLU A 462 3.20 3.28 -29.04
CA GLU A 462 4.47 3.82 -29.52
C GLU A 462 5.16 2.86 -30.49
N SER A 463 5.18 1.56 -30.16
CA SER A 463 5.75 0.51 -31.02
C SER A 463 5.03 0.37 -32.37
N LYS A 464 3.72 0.64 -32.43
CA LYS A 464 2.98 0.67 -33.71
C LYS A 464 3.36 1.87 -34.57
N THR A 465 3.46 3.05 -33.95
CA THR A 465 3.81 4.30 -34.66
C THR A 465 5.24 4.28 -35.19
N SER A 466 6.15 3.54 -34.55
CA SER A 466 7.54 3.40 -35.00
C SER A 466 7.72 2.40 -36.15
N ASN A 467 6.72 1.57 -36.44
CA ASN A 467 6.71 0.57 -37.50
C ASN A 467 5.87 0.99 -38.73
N GLU A 468 5.16 2.11 -38.66
CA GLU A 468 4.48 2.80 -39.76
C GLU A 468 5.36 3.92 -40.31
#